data_75bb7d121283967218623b0a77d1d67d
#
_entry.id   75bb7d121283967218623b0a77d1d67d
#
_cell.length_a   1.000
_cell.length_b   1.000
_cell.length_c   1.000
_cell.angle_alpha   90.00
_cell.angle_beta   90.00
_cell.angle_gamma   90.00
#
_symmetry.space_group_name_H-M   'P 1'
#
loop_
_entity.id
_entity.type
_entity.pdbx_description
1 polymer ?
#
loop_
_entity_poly.entity_id
_entity_poly.type
_entity_poly.pdbx_seq_one_letter_code
_entity_poly.pdbx_strand_id
1 'polypeptide(L)'
;MGEYVKLYFQYHIILLVFLLLSILILFTDLGVKRSVKIKLGVIVGIIFISSIVHLVERYVCEETNDYPNFRFVLTVIKYLSPQVILCLLISTLLQSKRIILSLYIILGIEAVLLATSQFTHIVYYIAQDNTFKRSHLGFLPFVVSFFYLISFMVVIIHKFKSDKFELVFLLSSPILCSLITVLEAFDIIKERLNTALGSSILFYEIYLFYMNSKKDFLTGLLNRHSFMRDMKLKKEKMSALISMDLNGLKVINDTKGHQAGDEAIISAAKSFTSLKGYKYKVYRVGGDEFNAIVFDASDKDLQNMIKGMNDAITKMGYSVSFGYAMNDDTYSIDDLIKYADFEMYKTKKEYYKEHNREVF
;
A
#
# COMPACT_ATOMS: atom_id res chain seq x y z
N MET A 1 17.06 17.66 33.79
CA MET A 1 16.70 17.78 32.35
C MET A 1 17.65 17.05 31.42
N GLY A 2 19.00 17.22 31.49
CA GLY A 2 19.96 16.54 30.60
C GLY A 2 19.94 15.01 30.70
N GLU A 3 19.71 14.45 31.88
CA GLU A 3 19.63 13.01 32.11
C GLU A 3 18.37 12.39 31.48
N TYR A 4 17.22 13.06 31.57
CA TYR A 4 15.97 12.66 30.92
C TYR A 4 16.06 12.71 29.40
N VAL A 5 16.73 13.71 28.84
CA VAL A 5 16.99 13.80 27.40
C VAL A 5 17.88 12.64 26.94
N LYS A 6 18.95 12.31 27.68
CA LYS A 6 19.80 11.16 27.39
C LYS A 6 19.01 9.83 27.44
N LEU A 7 18.17 9.67 28.48
CA LEU A 7 17.32 8.50 28.65
C LEU A 7 16.29 8.39 27.53
N TYR A 8 15.68 9.51 27.12
CA TYR A 8 14.77 9.56 25.97
C TYR A 8 15.43 9.05 24.69
N PHE A 9 16.63 9.54 24.36
CA PHE A 9 17.36 9.06 23.19
C PHE A 9 17.67 7.57 23.28
N GLN A 10 18.06 7.06 24.44
CA GLN A 10 18.31 5.63 24.63
C GLN A 10 17.05 4.76 24.35
N TYR A 11 15.88 5.22 24.78
CA TYR A 11 14.62 4.49 24.60
C TYR A 11 13.98 4.70 23.23
N HIS A 12 14.15 5.87 22.60
CA HIS A 12 13.45 6.25 21.38
C HIS A 12 14.33 6.38 20.14
N ILE A 13 15.64 6.09 20.22
CA ILE A 13 16.55 6.21 19.07
C ILE A 13 16.07 5.40 17.87
N ILE A 14 15.56 4.19 18.08
CA ILE A 14 15.04 3.32 17.03
C ILE A 14 13.79 3.96 16.40
N LEU A 15 12.89 4.48 17.22
CA LEU A 15 11.70 5.21 16.75
C LEU A 15 12.11 6.42 15.89
N LEU A 16 13.05 7.24 16.35
CA LEU A 16 13.50 8.42 15.61
C LEU A 16 14.10 8.05 14.25
N VAL A 17 14.85 6.95 14.19
CA VAL A 17 15.38 6.42 12.93
C VAL A 17 14.25 5.98 12.01
N PHE A 18 13.22 5.27 12.52
CA PHE A 18 12.06 4.87 11.71
C PHE A 18 11.29 6.09 11.17
N LEU A 19 11.06 7.11 12.00
CA LEU A 19 10.40 8.34 11.57
C LEU A 19 11.20 9.10 10.52
N LEU A 20 12.53 9.17 10.67
CA LEU A 20 13.40 9.78 9.67
C LEU A 20 13.32 9.04 8.33
N LEU A 21 13.40 7.70 8.36
CA LEU A 21 13.25 6.88 7.15
C LEU A 21 11.87 7.05 6.51
N SER A 22 10.79 7.08 7.30
CA SER A 22 9.44 7.36 6.81
C SER A 22 9.36 8.73 6.12
N ILE A 23 9.93 9.77 6.71
CA ILE A 23 9.98 11.10 6.10
C ILE A 23 10.71 11.04 4.75
N LEU A 24 11.87 10.39 4.68
CA LEU A 24 12.64 10.24 3.43
C LEU A 24 11.82 9.50 2.35
N ILE A 25 11.13 8.42 2.70
CA ILE A 25 10.26 7.67 1.78
C ILE A 25 9.09 8.55 1.30
N LEU A 26 8.50 9.38 2.15
CA LEU A 26 7.43 10.30 1.77
C LEU A 26 7.86 11.35 0.73
N PHE A 27 9.15 11.67 0.59
CA PHE A 27 9.66 12.50 -0.50
C PHE A 27 9.74 11.77 -1.83
N THR A 28 9.72 10.43 -1.85
CA THR A 28 9.69 9.65 -3.08
C THR A 28 8.29 9.57 -3.68
N ASP A 29 8.18 9.10 -4.92
CA ASP A 29 6.88 8.81 -5.51
C ASP A 29 6.38 7.42 -5.06
N LEU A 30 5.39 7.42 -4.18
CA LEU A 30 4.73 6.21 -3.69
C LEU A 30 3.62 5.68 -4.61
N GLY A 31 3.35 6.37 -5.74
CA GLY A 31 2.26 6.00 -6.65
C GLY A 31 0.87 6.05 -6.02
N VAL A 32 0.70 6.78 -4.91
CA VAL A 32 -0.56 6.93 -4.20
C VAL A 32 -1.13 8.33 -4.36
N LYS A 33 -2.45 8.47 -4.13
CA LYS A 33 -3.12 9.78 -4.16
C LYS A 33 -2.48 10.73 -3.13
N ARG A 34 -2.38 12.01 -3.48
CA ARG A 34 -1.87 13.07 -2.59
C ARG A 34 -2.52 13.05 -1.20
N SER A 35 -3.83 12.76 -1.11
CA SER A 35 -4.55 12.65 0.16
C SER A 35 -4.02 11.52 1.07
N VAL A 36 -3.59 10.39 0.50
CA VAL A 36 -2.98 9.28 1.27
C VAL A 36 -1.61 9.70 1.76
N LYS A 37 -0.78 10.33 0.91
CA LYS A 37 0.54 10.83 1.28
C LYS A 37 0.48 11.86 2.42
N ILE A 38 -0.49 12.78 2.38
CA ILE A 38 -0.72 13.74 3.46
C ILE A 38 -1.09 13.01 4.76
N LYS A 39 -1.99 12.02 4.72
CA LYS A 39 -2.37 11.24 5.91
C LYS A 39 -1.17 10.53 6.54
N LEU A 40 -0.30 9.91 5.73
CA LEU A 40 0.92 9.27 6.23
C LEU A 40 1.84 10.29 6.89
N GLY A 41 2.05 11.45 6.29
CA GLY A 41 2.83 12.53 6.91
C GLY A 41 2.24 13.02 8.24
N VAL A 42 0.90 13.14 8.33
CA VAL A 42 0.21 13.48 9.58
C VAL A 42 0.43 12.41 10.64
N ILE A 43 0.36 11.13 10.27
CA ILE A 43 0.61 10.01 11.19
C ILE A 43 2.04 10.07 11.74
N VAL A 44 3.05 10.26 10.88
CA VAL A 44 4.45 10.42 11.30
C VAL A 44 4.60 11.58 12.29
N GLY A 45 3.95 12.71 12.02
CA GLY A 45 3.91 13.86 12.92
C GLY A 45 3.26 13.54 14.28
N ILE A 46 2.14 12.81 14.28
CA ILE A 46 1.46 12.40 15.53
C ILE A 46 2.35 11.47 16.35
N ILE A 47 3.01 10.49 15.74
CA ILE A 47 3.92 9.57 16.44
C ILE A 47 5.09 10.35 17.06
N PHE A 48 5.67 11.32 16.33
CA PHE A 48 6.73 12.17 16.84
C PHE A 48 6.27 13.00 18.04
N ILE A 49 5.12 13.68 17.92
CA ILE A 49 4.52 14.46 19.03
C ILE A 49 4.22 13.56 20.23
N SER A 50 3.62 12.38 19.99
CA SER A 50 3.33 11.40 21.04
C SER A 50 4.60 10.97 21.78
N SER A 51 5.73 10.78 21.10
CA SER A 51 7.01 10.43 21.74
C SER A 51 7.53 11.55 22.64
N ILE A 52 7.34 12.82 22.25
CA ILE A 52 7.68 13.97 23.08
C ILE A 52 6.75 14.06 24.31
N VAL A 53 5.45 13.81 24.11
CA VAL A 53 4.46 13.79 25.21
C VAL A 53 4.85 12.74 26.27
N HIS A 54 5.32 11.57 25.86
CA HIS A 54 5.85 10.55 26.77
C HIS A 54 7.06 11.03 27.57
N LEU A 55 8.00 11.74 26.94
CA LEU A 55 9.16 12.33 27.64
C LEU A 55 8.72 13.34 28.67
N VAL A 56 7.82 14.25 28.29
CA VAL A 56 7.34 15.32 29.18
C VAL A 56 6.49 14.74 30.33
N GLU A 57 5.62 13.77 30.03
CA GLU A 57 4.79 13.11 31.06
C GLU A 57 5.67 12.38 32.07
N ARG A 58 6.73 11.73 31.64
CA ARG A 58 7.69 11.07 32.53
C ARG A 58 8.43 12.07 33.42
N TYR A 59 8.92 13.18 32.83
CA TYR A 59 9.58 14.24 33.58
C TYR A 59 8.64 14.83 34.66
N VAL A 60 7.39 15.15 34.30
CA VAL A 60 6.37 15.68 35.24
C VAL A 60 6.01 14.65 36.30
N CYS A 61 6.07 13.34 35.96
CA CYS A 61 5.78 12.27 36.91
C CYS A 61 6.87 12.10 37.99
N GLU A 62 8.16 12.23 37.58
CA GLU A 62 9.30 11.85 38.42
C GLU A 62 9.88 13.05 39.19
N GLU A 63 9.82 14.28 38.65
CA GLU A 63 10.50 15.47 39.21
C GLU A 63 9.56 16.47 39.87
N THR A 64 8.24 16.41 39.60
CA THR A 64 7.33 17.42 40.09
C THR A 64 6.03 16.80 40.63
N ASN A 65 5.71 17.08 41.87
CA ASN A 65 4.42 16.73 42.46
C ASN A 65 3.33 17.80 42.21
N ASP A 66 3.64 18.87 41.47
CA ASP A 66 2.86 20.12 41.49
C ASP A 66 1.91 20.31 40.30
N TYR A 67 1.89 19.41 39.32
CA TYR A 67 1.13 19.63 38.06
C TYR A 67 0.17 18.49 37.69
N PRO A 68 -0.74 18.02 38.54
CA PRO A 68 -1.61 16.88 38.24
C PRO A 68 -2.52 17.13 37.03
N ASN A 69 -3.04 18.34 36.83
CA ASN A 69 -3.88 18.68 35.69
C ASN A 69 -3.11 18.67 34.37
N PHE A 70 -1.86 19.12 34.37
CA PHE A 70 -1.01 19.07 33.19
C PHE A 70 -0.65 17.63 32.83
N ARG A 71 -0.27 16.80 33.79
CA ARG A 71 -0.04 15.37 33.61
C ARG A 71 -1.29 14.67 33.10
N PHE A 72 -2.48 15.03 33.60
CA PHE A 72 -3.74 14.49 33.08
C PHE A 72 -3.90 14.75 31.59
N VAL A 73 -3.67 15.98 31.11
CA VAL A 73 -3.74 16.32 29.66
C VAL A 73 -2.75 15.50 28.84
N LEU A 74 -1.51 15.35 29.31
CA LEU A 74 -0.50 14.52 28.64
C LEU A 74 -0.93 13.05 28.54
N THR A 75 -1.54 12.53 29.61
CA THR A 75 -2.06 11.16 29.63
C THR A 75 -3.24 10.96 28.67
N VAL A 76 -4.14 11.94 28.52
CA VAL A 76 -5.21 11.92 27.50
C VAL A 76 -4.60 11.81 26.10
N ILE A 77 -3.62 12.65 25.78
CA ILE A 77 -2.95 12.64 24.46
C ILE A 77 -2.27 11.28 24.23
N LYS A 78 -1.58 10.75 25.24
CA LYS A 78 -0.90 9.45 25.20
C LYS A 78 -1.85 8.30 24.87
N TYR A 79 -3.02 8.27 25.51
CA TYR A 79 -4.00 7.22 25.28
C TYR A 79 -4.76 7.35 23.94
N LEU A 80 -5.01 8.59 23.47
CA LEU A 80 -5.72 8.80 22.19
C LEU A 80 -4.84 8.64 20.95
N SER A 81 -3.55 8.95 21.05
CA SER A 81 -2.68 8.98 19.86
C SER A 81 -2.63 7.66 19.08
N PRO A 82 -2.55 6.43 19.69
CA PRO A 82 -2.56 5.18 18.95
C PRO A 82 -3.85 4.96 18.15
N GLN A 83 -5.01 5.30 18.72
CA GLN A 83 -6.31 5.13 18.08
C GLN A 83 -6.47 6.09 16.90
N VAL A 84 -6.02 7.34 17.04
CA VAL A 84 -6.00 8.32 15.94
C VAL A 84 -5.12 7.82 14.79
N ILE A 85 -3.92 7.32 15.09
CA ILE A 85 -2.99 6.75 14.10
C ILE A 85 -3.65 5.58 13.35
N LEU A 86 -4.22 4.61 14.08
CA LEU A 86 -4.87 3.44 13.49
C LEU A 86 -6.09 3.82 12.65
N CYS A 87 -6.92 4.76 13.13
CA CYS A 87 -8.07 5.26 12.38
C CYS A 87 -7.64 5.93 11.07
N LEU A 88 -6.60 6.75 11.08
CA LEU A 88 -6.01 7.34 9.88
C LEU A 88 -5.46 6.27 8.93
N LEU A 89 -4.72 5.27 9.44
CA LEU A 89 -4.21 4.15 8.64
C LEU A 89 -5.34 3.37 7.95
N ILE A 90 -6.36 2.97 8.70
CA ILE A 90 -7.53 2.29 8.15
C ILE A 90 -8.16 3.15 7.05
N SER A 91 -8.25 4.46 7.24
CA SER A 91 -8.82 5.39 6.26
C SER A 91 -7.99 5.54 4.97
N THR A 92 -6.73 5.08 4.95
CA THR A 92 -5.92 5.01 3.70
C THR A 92 -6.31 3.80 2.84
N LEU A 93 -6.78 2.73 3.45
CA LEU A 93 -7.15 1.48 2.79
C LEU A 93 -8.61 1.42 2.38
N LEU A 94 -9.51 2.02 3.17
CA LEU A 94 -10.96 2.00 2.95
C LEU A 94 -11.42 3.14 2.04
N GLN A 95 -12.41 2.82 1.18
CA GLN A 95 -13.12 3.81 0.36
C GLN A 95 -14.51 4.16 0.92
N SER A 96 -15.06 3.33 1.80
CA SER A 96 -16.40 3.52 2.37
C SER A 96 -16.42 4.65 3.39
N LYS A 97 -17.04 5.78 3.02
CA LYS A 97 -17.23 6.93 3.92
C LYS A 97 -18.02 6.58 5.18
N ARG A 98 -18.99 5.65 5.10
CA ARG A 98 -19.83 5.25 6.25
C ARG A 98 -19.00 4.53 7.31
N ILE A 99 -18.17 3.56 6.90
CA ILE A 99 -17.30 2.82 7.84
C ILE A 99 -16.28 3.76 8.47
N ILE A 100 -15.66 4.63 7.68
CA ILE A 100 -14.70 5.62 8.21
C ILE A 100 -15.39 6.54 9.22
N LEU A 101 -16.60 7.02 8.94
CA LEU A 101 -17.36 7.86 9.85
C LEU A 101 -17.67 7.13 11.17
N SER A 102 -18.08 5.84 11.14
CA SER A 102 -18.33 5.07 12.37
C SER A 102 -17.08 4.93 13.23
N LEU A 103 -15.90 4.75 12.62
CA LEU A 103 -14.62 4.74 13.35
C LEU A 103 -14.35 6.10 14.03
N TYR A 104 -14.55 7.21 13.33
CA TYR A 104 -14.38 8.54 13.94
C TYR A 104 -15.38 8.82 15.07
N ILE A 105 -16.61 8.28 14.99
CA ILE A 105 -17.59 8.40 16.09
C ILE A 105 -17.09 7.65 17.33
N ILE A 106 -16.60 6.42 17.19
CA ILE A 106 -16.03 5.64 18.30
C ILE A 106 -14.85 6.40 18.95
N LEU A 107 -13.95 6.95 18.14
CA LEU A 107 -12.84 7.76 18.58
C LEU A 107 -13.30 9.01 19.35
N GLY A 108 -14.35 9.68 18.88
CA GLY A 108 -14.94 10.85 19.54
C GLY A 108 -15.56 10.52 20.89
N ILE A 109 -16.25 9.38 21.00
CA ILE A 109 -16.80 8.90 22.28
C ILE A 109 -15.66 8.62 23.29
N GLU A 110 -14.62 7.93 22.86
CA GLU A 110 -13.45 7.65 23.68
C GLU A 110 -12.77 8.96 24.15
N ALA A 111 -12.58 9.91 23.23
CA ALA A 111 -11.97 11.19 23.54
C ALA A 111 -12.75 11.95 24.64
N VAL A 112 -14.08 11.94 24.58
CA VAL A 112 -14.94 12.55 25.60
C VAL A 112 -14.79 11.83 26.94
N LEU A 113 -14.81 10.49 26.94
CA LEU A 113 -14.65 9.71 28.18
C LEU A 113 -13.30 9.94 28.84
N LEU A 114 -12.22 10.01 28.05
CA LEU A 114 -10.88 10.29 28.57
C LEU A 114 -10.76 11.72 29.06
N ALA A 115 -11.24 12.73 28.32
CA ALA A 115 -11.16 14.14 28.70
C ALA A 115 -11.97 14.49 29.95
N THR A 116 -13.07 13.80 30.21
CA THR A 116 -13.91 14.00 31.39
C THR A 116 -13.48 13.15 32.59
N SER A 117 -12.53 12.22 32.38
CA SER A 117 -12.20 11.20 33.40
C SER A 117 -11.61 11.76 34.69
N GLN A 118 -10.92 12.90 34.63
CA GLN A 118 -10.41 13.58 35.85
C GLN A 118 -11.53 13.95 36.83
N PHE A 119 -12.72 14.27 36.33
CA PHE A 119 -13.87 14.68 37.13
C PHE A 119 -14.79 13.51 37.44
N THR A 120 -14.95 12.58 36.48
CA THR A 120 -15.89 11.45 36.59
C THR A 120 -15.27 10.23 37.27
N HIS A 121 -13.94 10.14 37.30
CA HIS A 121 -13.19 8.98 37.76
C HIS A 121 -13.61 7.66 37.08
N ILE A 122 -14.05 7.70 35.81
CA ILE A 122 -14.56 6.52 35.09
C ILE A 122 -13.41 5.67 34.55
N VAL A 123 -12.45 6.27 33.83
CA VAL A 123 -11.32 5.55 33.20
C VAL A 123 -10.10 5.63 34.11
N TYR A 124 -9.64 6.83 34.43
CA TYR A 124 -8.51 7.09 35.31
C TYR A 124 -8.60 8.53 35.88
N TYR A 125 -7.80 8.84 36.87
CA TYR A 125 -7.58 10.20 37.32
C TYR A 125 -6.16 10.38 37.86
N ILE A 126 -5.69 11.60 37.87
CA ILE A 126 -4.43 11.97 38.50
C ILE A 126 -4.78 12.59 39.86
N ALA A 127 -4.30 11.96 40.93
CA ALA A 127 -4.53 12.46 42.30
C ALA A 127 -3.72 13.75 42.58
N GLN A 128 -4.01 14.45 43.67
CA GLN A 128 -3.32 15.69 44.02
C GLN A 128 -1.82 15.51 44.29
N ASP A 129 -1.43 14.31 44.71
CA ASP A 129 -0.03 13.89 44.87
C ASP A 129 0.66 13.48 43.56
N ASN A 130 0.07 13.83 42.42
CA ASN A 130 0.53 13.51 41.08
C ASN A 130 0.59 11.99 40.76
N THR A 131 -0.06 11.14 41.57
CA THR A 131 -0.13 9.70 41.30
C THR A 131 -1.24 9.35 40.29
N PHE A 132 -0.93 8.44 39.35
CA PHE A 132 -1.92 7.91 38.43
C PHE A 132 -2.78 6.85 39.12
N LYS A 133 -4.08 6.98 39.01
CA LYS A 133 -5.07 6.02 39.55
C LYS A 133 -5.95 5.49 38.44
N ARG A 134 -5.85 4.18 38.20
CA ARG A 134 -6.71 3.48 37.24
C ARG A 134 -8.08 3.20 37.87
N SER A 135 -9.17 3.46 37.15
CA SER A 135 -10.56 3.29 37.65
C SER A 135 -11.25 2.06 37.01
N HIS A 136 -12.58 1.96 37.19
CA HIS A 136 -13.35 0.78 36.76
C HIS A 136 -13.22 0.46 35.24
N LEU A 137 -13.17 1.48 34.37
CA LEU A 137 -12.94 1.33 32.94
C LEU A 137 -11.48 1.61 32.55
N GLY A 138 -10.53 1.41 33.45
CA GLY A 138 -9.12 1.75 33.23
C GLY A 138 -8.41 1.01 32.12
N PHE A 139 -9.01 -0.09 31.63
CA PHE A 139 -8.52 -0.82 30.45
C PHE A 139 -9.16 -0.35 29.13
N LEU A 140 -10.13 0.59 29.17
CA LEU A 140 -10.86 1.04 27.99
C LEU A 140 -9.93 1.49 26.85
N PRO A 141 -8.88 2.31 27.04
CA PRO A 141 -7.99 2.73 25.96
C PRO A 141 -7.30 1.54 25.26
N PHE A 142 -6.93 0.51 25.99
CA PHE A 142 -6.32 -0.71 25.44
C PHE A 142 -7.33 -1.54 24.66
N VAL A 143 -8.57 -1.66 25.17
CA VAL A 143 -9.66 -2.37 24.48
C VAL A 143 -10.01 -1.68 23.17
N VAL A 144 -10.09 -0.34 23.16
CA VAL A 144 -10.36 0.42 21.95
C VAL A 144 -9.18 0.35 20.97
N SER A 145 -7.93 0.43 21.44
CA SER A 145 -6.75 0.21 20.58
C SER A 145 -6.80 -1.18 19.93
N PHE A 146 -7.16 -2.20 20.70
CA PHE A 146 -7.25 -3.58 20.19
C PHE A 146 -8.38 -3.73 19.16
N PHE A 147 -9.52 -3.07 19.37
CA PHE A 147 -10.60 -3.00 18.39
C PHE A 147 -10.12 -2.38 17.05
N TYR A 148 -9.37 -1.28 17.10
CA TYR A 148 -8.80 -0.67 15.88
C TYR A 148 -7.76 -1.57 15.20
N LEU A 149 -6.92 -2.27 15.97
CA LEU A 149 -5.94 -3.21 15.43
C LEU A 149 -6.63 -4.38 14.72
N ILE A 150 -7.66 -4.98 15.33
CA ILE A 150 -8.47 -6.02 14.68
C ILE A 150 -9.15 -5.48 13.43
N SER A 151 -9.75 -4.30 13.50
CA SER A 151 -10.39 -3.67 12.34
C SER A 151 -9.40 -3.45 11.19
N PHE A 152 -8.18 -3.05 11.50
CA PHE A 152 -7.10 -2.89 10.53
C PHE A 152 -6.70 -4.24 9.90
N MET A 153 -6.54 -5.29 10.71
CA MET A 153 -6.26 -6.65 10.22
C MET A 153 -7.37 -7.17 9.29
N VAL A 154 -8.65 -6.98 9.66
CA VAL A 154 -9.80 -7.38 8.83
C VAL A 154 -9.77 -6.66 7.47
N VAL A 155 -9.48 -5.37 7.45
CA VAL A 155 -9.35 -4.59 6.21
C VAL A 155 -8.20 -5.12 5.34
N ILE A 156 -7.04 -5.43 5.94
CA ILE A 156 -5.90 -6.02 5.22
C ILE A 156 -6.28 -7.38 4.63
N ILE A 157 -6.87 -8.27 5.42
CA ILE A 157 -7.28 -9.61 4.97
C ILE A 157 -8.26 -9.50 3.81
N HIS A 158 -9.29 -8.65 3.93
CA HIS A 158 -10.28 -8.50 2.87
C HIS A 158 -9.69 -7.96 1.57
N LYS A 159 -8.74 -7.03 1.66
CA LYS A 159 -8.16 -6.35 0.49
C LYS A 159 -7.05 -7.16 -0.18
N PHE A 160 -6.25 -7.91 0.57
CA PHE A 160 -5.03 -8.58 0.10
C PHE A 160 -5.08 -10.13 0.15
N LYS A 161 -6.25 -10.73 0.33
CA LYS A 161 -6.44 -12.19 0.42
C LYS A 161 -5.90 -13.00 -0.76
N SER A 162 -5.75 -12.37 -1.93
CA SER A 162 -5.30 -13.05 -3.16
C SER A 162 -3.77 -13.23 -3.24
N ASP A 163 -2.99 -12.44 -2.50
CA ASP A 163 -1.53 -12.55 -2.47
C ASP A 163 -1.06 -12.87 -1.05
N LYS A 164 -0.69 -14.15 -0.85
CA LYS A 164 -0.27 -14.64 0.48
C LYS A 164 0.95 -13.91 1.05
N PHE A 165 1.90 -13.53 0.19
CA PHE A 165 3.10 -12.83 0.64
C PHE A 165 2.75 -11.40 1.13
N GLU A 166 1.97 -10.66 0.34
CA GLU A 166 1.51 -9.33 0.71
C GLU A 166 0.68 -9.36 1.99
N LEU A 167 -0.19 -10.37 2.11
CA LEU A 167 -1.02 -10.56 3.30
C LEU A 167 -0.19 -10.77 4.57
N VAL A 168 0.77 -11.73 4.54
CA VAL A 168 1.64 -12.04 5.69
C VAL A 168 2.51 -10.82 6.03
N PHE A 169 3.09 -10.16 5.03
CA PHE A 169 3.90 -8.97 5.23
C PHE A 169 3.12 -7.85 5.92
N LEU A 170 1.91 -7.53 5.43
CA LEU A 170 1.10 -6.46 6.00
C LEU A 170 0.50 -6.80 7.37
N LEU A 171 0.19 -8.08 7.64
CA LEU A 171 -0.33 -8.51 8.94
C LEU A 171 0.74 -8.57 10.03
N SER A 172 2.01 -8.72 9.68
CA SER A 172 3.10 -8.83 10.67
C SER A 172 3.14 -7.65 11.63
N SER A 173 2.94 -6.42 11.14
CA SER A 173 3.03 -5.21 11.96
C SER A 173 1.84 -5.02 12.92
N PRO A 174 0.55 -5.16 12.53
CA PRO A 174 -0.54 -5.04 13.49
C PRO A 174 -0.58 -6.21 14.49
N ILE A 175 -0.09 -7.40 14.13
CA ILE A 175 0.08 -8.51 15.08
C ILE A 175 1.10 -8.13 16.16
N LEU A 176 2.25 -7.57 15.77
CA LEU A 176 3.26 -7.08 16.72
C LEU A 176 2.71 -5.96 17.61
N CYS A 177 1.99 -4.99 17.04
CA CYS A 177 1.34 -3.93 17.81
C CYS A 177 0.33 -4.49 18.80
N SER A 178 -0.45 -5.52 18.41
CA SER A 178 -1.42 -6.16 19.32
C SER A 178 -0.73 -6.82 20.51
N LEU A 179 0.37 -7.54 20.28
CA LEU A 179 1.17 -8.14 21.34
C LEU A 179 1.73 -7.07 22.30
N ILE A 180 2.31 -6.00 21.76
CA ILE A 180 2.86 -4.90 22.56
C ILE A 180 1.76 -4.21 23.36
N THR A 181 0.58 -3.96 22.76
CA THR A 181 -0.57 -3.36 23.48
C THR A 181 -1.01 -4.21 24.66
N VAL A 182 -1.04 -5.53 24.51
CA VAL A 182 -1.37 -6.44 25.63
C VAL A 182 -0.30 -6.37 26.72
N LEU A 183 0.98 -6.44 26.36
CA LEU A 183 2.08 -6.37 27.32
C LEU A 183 2.12 -5.04 28.09
N GLU A 184 1.80 -3.93 27.43
CA GLU A 184 1.68 -2.61 28.08
C GLU A 184 0.44 -2.51 28.98
N ALA A 185 -0.70 -3.12 28.58
CA ALA A 185 -1.91 -3.12 29.40
C ALA A 185 -1.70 -3.78 30.77
N PHE A 186 -0.83 -4.80 30.81
CA PHE A 186 -0.46 -5.52 32.04
C PHE A 186 0.83 -4.99 32.70
N ASP A 187 1.34 -3.83 32.28
CA ASP A 187 2.57 -3.18 32.80
C ASP A 187 3.84 -4.06 32.70
N ILE A 188 3.86 -5.10 31.81
CA ILE A 188 5.00 -5.99 31.58
C ILE A 188 6.12 -5.22 30.87
N ILE A 189 5.76 -4.39 29.89
CA ILE A 189 6.66 -3.48 29.19
C ILE A 189 6.08 -2.07 29.24
N LYS A 190 6.91 -1.06 29.05
CA LYS A 190 6.48 0.35 29.04
C LYS A 190 6.97 1.07 27.78
N GLU A 191 6.13 1.95 27.24
CA GLU A 191 6.47 2.94 26.19
C GLU A 191 7.02 2.34 24.89
N ARG A 192 6.61 1.13 24.51
CA ARG A 192 7.05 0.46 23.26
C ARG A 192 6.04 0.58 22.12
N LEU A 193 4.77 0.93 22.42
CA LEU A 193 3.73 0.99 21.40
C LEU A 193 4.03 2.04 20.31
N ASN A 194 4.57 3.21 20.66
CA ASN A 194 4.97 4.22 19.68
C ASN A 194 6.06 3.70 18.73
N THR A 195 7.02 2.92 19.23
CA THR A 195 8.05 2.30 18.38
C THR A 195 7.46 1.25 17.43
N ALA A 196 6.50 0.46 17.92
CA ALA A 196 5.79 -0.51 17.09
C ALA A 196 4.92 0.16 16.02
N LEU A 197 4.22 1.25 16.37
CA LEU A 197 3.46 2.04 15.39
C LEU A 197 4.38 2.71 14.36
N GLY A 198 5.51 3.26 14.79
CA GLY A 198 6.52 3.83 13.89
C GLY A 198 7.09 2.80 12.91
N SER A 199 7.39 1.59 13.37
CA SER A 199 7.79 0.49 12.48
C SER A 199 6.68 0.10 11.52
N SER A 200 5.42 0.06 12.00
CA SER A 200 4.26 -0.30 11.16
C SER A 200 4.04 0.68 10.02
N ILE A 201 4.20 1.99 10.26
CA ILE A 201 4.13 3.01 9.21
C ILE A 201 5.24 2.81 8.20
N LEU A 202 6.48 2.63 8.65
CA LEU A 202 7.62 2.42 7.77
C LEU A 202 7.42 1.16 6.89
N PHE A 203 6.95 0.04 7.48
CA PHE A 203 6.62 -1.17 6.72
C PHE A 203 5.52 -0.92 5.68
N TYR A 204 4.49 -0.15 6.04
CA TYR A 204 3.42 0.19 5.11
C TYR A 204 3.90 1.09 3.96
N GLU A 205 4.76 2.07 4.23
CA GLU A 205 5.37 2.93 3.22
C GLU A 205 6.31 2.16 2.28
N ILE A 206 7.15 1.27 2.82
CA ILE A 206 7.99 0.36 2.01
C ILE A 206 7.11 -0.52 1.12
N TYR A 207 5.99 -1.02 1.64
CA TYR A 207 5.04 -1.79 0.85
C TYR A 207 4.45 -0.96 -0.30
N LEU A 208 4.02 0.28 -0.05
CA LEU A 208 3.50 1.18 -1.09
C LEU A 208 4.56 1.46 -2.16
N PHE A 209 5.79 1.74 -1.74
CA PHE A 209 6.93 1.94 -2.65
C PHE A 209 7.18 0.70 -3.52
N TYR A 210 7.21 -0.49 -2.91
CA TYR A 210 7.35 -1.75 -3.63
C TYR A 210 6.20 -1.99 -4.62
N MET A 211 4.96 -1.68 -4.24
CA MET A 211 3.80 -1.81 -5.13
C MET A 211 3.85 -0.84 -6.31
N ASN A 212 4.37 0.38 -6.10
CA ASN A 212 4.58 1.34 -7.19
C ASN A 212 5.68 0.86 -8.14
N SER A 213 6.77 0.30 -7.61
CA SER A 213 7.88 -0.22 -8.41
C SER A 213 7.50 -1.39 -9.34
N LYS A 214 6.35 -2.03 -9.12
CA LYS A 214 5.80 -3.10 -9.99
C LYS A 214 5.10 -2.59 -11.24
N LYS A 215 4.83 -1.29 -11.34
CA LYS A 215 4.03 -0.69 -12.41
C LYS A 215 4.89 0.07 -13.40
N ASP A 216 4.41 0.14 -14.62
CA ASP A 216 4.88 1.07 -15.63
C ASP A 216 4.32 2.47 -15.36
N PHE A 217 5.18 3.48 -15.34
CA PHE A 217 4.83 4.83 -14.98
C PHE A 217 3.82 5.48 -15.94
N LEU A 218 3.95 5.23 -17.25
CA LEU A 218 3.12 5.87 -18.27
C LEU A 218 1.71 5.25 -18.33
N THR A 219 1.65 3.90 -18.29
CA THR A 219 0.39 3.17 -18.53
C THR A 219 -0.33 2.71 -17.26
N GLY A 220 0.39 2.66 -16.12
CA GLY A 220 -0.11 2.06 -14.88
C GLY A 220 -0.24 0.53 -14.93
N LEU A 221 0.09 -0.12 -16.05
CA LEU A 221 0.15 -1.58 -16.16
C LEU A 221 1.29 -2.15 -15.30
N LEU A 222 1.32 -3.46 -15.12
CA LEU A 222 2.48 -4.13 -14.56
C LEU A 222 3.68 -4.01 -15.53
N ASN A 223 4.88 -3.82 -14.97
CA ASN A 223 6.09 -3.63 -15.76
C ASN A 223 6.80 -4.97 -16.10
N ARG A 224 7.89 -4.89 -16.85
CA ARG A 224 8.73 -6.03 -17.26
C ARG A 224 9.21 -6.88 -16.08
N HIS A 225 9.59 -6.25 -14.96
CA HIS A 225 10.03 -7.00 -13.78
C HIS A 225 8.89 -7.86 -13.20
N SER A 226 7.69 -7.28 -13.12
CA SER A 226 6.47 -7.99 -12.70
C SER A 226 6.11 -9.13 -13.66
N PHE A 227 6.28 -8.93 -14.98
CA PHE A 227 6.09 -9.96 -16.00
C PHE A 227 6.99 -11.16 -15.74
N MET A 228 8.30 -10.96 -15.67
CA MET A 228 9.26 -12.04 -15.46
C MET A 228 9.04 -12.80 -14.16
N ARG A 229 8.68 -12.09 -13.09
CA ARG A 229 8.32 -12.71 -11.82
C ARG A 229 7.05 -13.55 -11.94
N ASP A 230 5.98 -13.01 -12.54
CA ASP A 230 4.70 -13.72 -12.67
C ASP A 230 4.82 -14.92 -13.59
N MET A 231 5.63 -14.87 -14.66
CA MET A 231 5.96 -16.01 -15.49
C MET A 231 6.59 -17.16 -14.68
N LYS A 232 7.56 -16.86 -13.81
CA LYS A 232 8.20 -17.87 -12.95
C LYS A 232 7.25 -18.47 -11.91
N LEU A 233 6.41 -17.65 -11.28
CA LEU A 233 5.56 -18.08 -10.17
C LEU A 233 4.24 -18.73 -10.62
N LYS A 234 3.79 -18.46 -11.84
CA LYS A 234 2.45 -18.85 -12.31
C LYS A 234 2.45 -19.72 -13.56
N LYS A 235 3.62 -20.21 -14.02
CA LYS A 235 3.74 -21.03 -15.21
C LYS A 235 2.74 -22.19 -15.22
N GLU A 236 2.65 -22.95 -14.14
CA GLU A 236 1.74 -24.11 -14.00
C GLU A 236 0.24 -23.76 -14.07
N LYS A 237 -0.12 -22.48 -13.86
CA LYS A 237 -1.51 -22.01 -13.83
C LYS A 237 -1.90 -21.23 -15.07
N MET A 238 -0.93 -20.81 -15.89
CA MET A 238 -1.21 -20.06 -17.10
C MET A 238 -1.59 -20.99 -18.24
N SER A 239 -2.57 -20.58 -19.04
CA SER A 239 -2.98 -21.29 -20.26
C SER A 239 -2.19 -20.82 -21.47
N ALA A 240 -1.82 -19.53 -21.51
CA ALA A 240 -1.12 -18.97 -22.66
C ALA A 240 -0.42 -17.65 -22.35
N LEU A 241 0.49 -17.28 -23.24
CA LEU A 241 1.13 -15.97 -23.33
C LEU A 241 0.72 -15.28 -24.64
N ILE A 242 0.32 -14.01 -24.56
CA ILE A 242 0.11 -13.15 -25.74
C ILE A 242 1.19 -12.07 -25.75
N SER A 243 1.93 -11.94 -26.85
CA SER A 243 2.85 -10.83 -27.14
C SER A 243 2.19 -9.83 -28.07
N MET A 244 2.36 -8.54 -27.83
CA MET A 244 1.70 -7.43 -28.51
C MET A 244 2.69 -6.29 -28.74
N ASP A 245 2.65 -5.68 -29.93
CA ASP A 245 3.53 -4.57 -30.31
C ASP A 245 2.72 -3.47 -31.03
N LEU A 246 2.84 -2.22 -30.59
CA LEU A 246 2.13 -1.09 -31.16
C LEU A 246 2.81 -0.64 -32.47
N ASN A 247 2.11 -0.81 -33.59
CA ASN A 247 2.65 -0.52 -34.91
C ASN A 247 2.83 1.00 -35.14
N GLY A 248 3.96 1.35 -35.73
CA GLY A 248 4.21 2.70 -36.22
C GLY A 248 4.42 3.77 -35.12
N LEU A 249 4.74 3.40 -33.90
CA LEU A 249 4.97 4.35 -32.79
C LEU A 249 6.05 5.38 -33.14
N LYS A 250 7.15 4.97 -33.81
CA LYS A 250 8.21 5.88 -34.25
C LYS A 250 7.66 6.94 -35.21
N VAL A 251 6.82 6.56 -36.18
CA VAL A 251 6.20 7.49 -37.11
C VAL A 251 5.28 8.47 -36.40
N ILE A 252 4.52 8.01 -35.40
CA ILE A 252 3.67 8.88 -34.58
C ILE A 252 4.54 9.90 -33.85
N ASN A 253 5.62 9.47 -33.21
CA ASN A 253 6.55 10.35 -32.49
C ASN A 253 7.19 11.39 -33.43
N ASP A 254 7.68 10.94 -34.60
CA ASP A 254 8.38 11.81 -35.54
C ASP A 254 7.44 12.83 -36.22
N THR A 255 6.16 12.47 -36.41
CA THR A 255 5.19 13.35 -37.11
C THR A 255 4.35 14.20 -36.17
N LYS A 256 4.01 13.70 -34.98
CA LYS A 256 3.08 14.35 -34.04
C LYS A 256 3.69 14.65 -32.66
N GLY A 257 4.97 14.30 -32.46
CA GLY A 257 5.69 14.50 -31.21
C GLY A 257 5.48 13.38 -30.17
N HIS A 258 6.36 13.32 -29.18
CA HIS A 258 6.38 12.28 -28.14
C HIS A 258 5.08 12.22 -27.31
N GLN A 259 4.39 13.34 -27.11
CA GLN A 259 3.11 13.35 -26.40
C GLN A 259 2.04 12.52 -27.13
N ALA A 260 1.99 12.58 -28.46
CA ALA A 260 1.08 11.76 -29.27
C ALA A 260 1.45 10.26 -29.19
N GLY A 261 2.76 9.93 -29.12
CA GLY A 261 3.21 8.57 -28.88
C GLY A 261 2.83 8.06 -27.50
N ASP A 262 2.94 8.87 -26.46
CA ASP A 262 2.50 8.52 -25.11
C ASP A 262 0.98 8.27 -25.07
N GLU A 263 0.17 9.09 -25.76
CA GLU A 263 -1.28 8.86 -25.89
C GLU A 263 -1.60 7.54 -26.61
N ALA A 264 -0.84 7.18 -27.66
CA ALA A 264 -1.00 5.91 -28.36
C ALA A 264 -0.69 4.72 -27.44
N ILE A 265 0.38 4.79 -26.65
CA ILE A 265 0.76 3.76 -25.69
C ILE A 265 -0.30 3.62 -24.58
N ILE A 266 -0.83 4.73 -24.05
CA ILE A 266 -1.90 4.74 -23.04
C ILE A 266 -3.20 4.14 -23.62
N SER A 267 -3.51 4.44 -24.88
CA SER A 267 -4.67 3.90 -25.59
C SER A 267 -4.55 2.38 -25.79
N ALA A 268 -3.35 1.89 -26.17
CA ALA A 268 -3.07 0.46 -26.23
C ALA A 268 -3.27 -0.23 -24.88
N ALA A 269 -2.71 0.31 -23.81
CA ALA A 269 -2.88 -0.21 -22.47
C ALA A 269 -4.36 -0.31 -22.03
N LYS A 270 -5.17 0.71 -22.33
CA LYS A 270 -6.62 0.71 -22.06
C LYS A 270 -7.35 -0.36 -22.86
N SER A 271 -7.02 -0.50 -24.14
CA SER A 271 -7.62 -1.51 -25.03
C SER A 271 -7.33 -2.92 -24.54
N PHE A 272 -6.08 -3.20 -24.17
CA PHE A 272 -5.67 -4.53 -23.71
C PHE A 272 -6.25 -4.93 -22.35
N THR A 273 -6.70 -3.98 -21.55
CA THR A 273 -7.33 -4.23 -20.24
C THR A 273 -8.86 -4.14 -20.25
N SER A 274 -9.47 -3.88 -21.42
CA SER A 274 -10.91 -3.62 -21.53
C SER A 274 -11.79 -4.87 -21.53
N LEU A 275 -11.23 -6.06 -21.82
CA LEU A 275 -12.00 -7.28 -21.98
C LEU A 275 -12.57 -7.78 -20.64
N LYS A 276 -13.84 -8.21 -20.68
CA LYS A 276 -14.53 -8.81 -19.53
C LYS A 276 -14.75 -10.30 -19.76
N GLY A 277 -14.84 -11.07 -18.69
CA GLY A 277 -15.12 -12.51 -18.76
C GLY A 277 -13.88 -13.40 -18.88
N TYR A 278 -12.69 -12.82 -19.05
CA TYR A 278 -11.43 -13.55 -19.13
C TYR A 278 -10.55 -13.29 -17.92
N LYS A 279 -9.75 -14.28 -17.53
CA LYS A 279 -8.75 -14.14 -16.46
C LYS A 279 -7.38 -13.92 -17.10
N TYR A 280 -6.86 -12.70 -17.08
CA TYR A 280 -5.58 -12.35 -17.65
C TYR A 280 -4.93 -11.16 -16.92
N LYS A 281 -3.63 -10.98 -17.14
CA LYS A 281 -2.86 -9.83 -16.66
C LYS A 281 -2.03 -9.26 -17.78
N VAL A 282 -2.06 -7.95 -17.94
CA VAL A 282 -1.31 -7.23 -18.98
C VAL A 282 -0.10 -6.53 -18.36
N TYR A 283 1.01 -6.58 -19.09
CA TYR A 283 2.30 -6.01 -18.72
C TYR A 283 2.84 -5.16 -19.87
N ARG A 284 3.49 -4.05 -19.55
CA ARG A 284 4.33 -3.33 -20.50
C ARG A 284 5.77 -3.76 -20.28
N VAL A 285 6.38 -4.36 -21.32
CA VAL A 285 7.72 -4.97 -21.21
C VAL A 285 8.80 -4.19 -21.96
N GLY A 286 8.40 -3.30 -22.87
CA GLY A 286 9.27 -2.44 -23.66
C GLY A 286 8.62 -1.08 -23.94
N GLY A 287 9.17 -0.33 -24.88
CA GLY A 287 8.63 0.98 -25.29
C GLY A 287 7.21 0.88 -25.86
N ASP A 288 7.01 0.06 -26.86
CA ASP A 288 5.79 -0.27 -27.60
C ASP A 288 5.33 -1.72 -27.41
N GLU A 289 6.06 -2.50 -26.59
CA GLU A 289 5.86 -3.91 -26.36
C GLU A 289 5.05 -4.19 -25.11
N PHE A 290 4.05 -5.06 -25.24
CA PHE A 290 3.18 -5.50 -24.16
C PHE A 290 3.05 -7.02 -24.18
N ASN A 291 2.85 -7.62 -23.01
CA ASN A 291 2.57 -9.04 -22.86
C ASN A 291 1.32 -9.25 -22.00
N ALA A 292 0.56 -10.32 -22.29
CA ALA A 292 -0.54 -10.75 -21.43
C ALA A 292 -0.38 -12.22 -21.05
N ILE A 293 -0.36 -12.50 -19.73
CA ILE A 293 -0.45 -13.85 -19.19
C ILE A 293 -1.93 -14.17 -19.03
N VAL A 294 -2.40 -15.24 -19.67
CA VAL A 294 -3.79 -15.68 -19.70
C VAL A 294 -3.96 -16.95 -18.89
N PHE A 295 -5.08 -17.07 -18.17
CA PHE A 295 -5.42 -18.19 -17.31
C PHE A 295 -6.77 -18.77 -17.71
N ASP A 296 -6.93 -20.10 -17.56
CA ASP A 296 -8.21 -20.81 -17.77
C ASP A 296 -8.84 -20.52 -19.15
N ALA A 297 -8.05 -20.50 -20.23
CA ALA A 297 -8.50 -20.17 -21.58
C ALA A 297 -8.13 -21.25 -22.60
N SER A 298 -9.04 -21.52 -23.54
CA SER A 298 -8.80 -22.34 -24.71
C SER A 298 -8.19 -21.51 -25.85
N ASP A 299 -7.71 -22.16 -26.89
CA ASP A 299 -7.23 -21.51 -28.13
C ASP A 299 -8.30 -20.59 -28.76
N LYS A 300 -9.54 -21.05 -28.79
CA LYS A 300 -10.68 -20.23 -29.26
C LYS A 300 -10.90 -18.97 -28.41
N ASP A 301 -10.71 -19.08 -27.09
CA ASP A 301 -10.82 -17.92 -26.20
C ASP A 301 -9.72 -16.92 -26.49
N LEU A 302 -8.48 -17.37 -26.75
CA LEU A 302 -7.35 -16.50 -27.12
C LEU A 302 -7.61 -15.75 -28.42
N GLN A 303 -8.11 -16.43 -29.45
CA GLN A 303 -8.46 -15.79 -30.71
C GLN A 303 -9.55 -14.73 -30.53
N ASN A 304 -10.57 -15.00 -29.70
CA ASN A 304 -11.60 -14.03 -29.36
C ASN A 304 -11.05 -12.85 -28.53
N MET A 305 -10.12 -13.11 -27.60
CA MET A 305 -9.46 -12.06 -26.82
C MET A 305 -8.63 -11.14 -27.72
N ILE A 306 -7.79 -11.70 -28.60
CA ILE A 306 -6.97 -10.96 -29.55
C ILE A 306 -7.86 -10.11 -30.47
N LYS A 307 -8.93 -10.69 -31.01
CA LYS A 307 -9.91 -9.96 -31.83
C LYS A 307 -10.53 -8.80 -31.02
N GLY A 308 -10.97 -9.03 -29.80
CA GLY A 308 -11.57 -7.99 -28.95
C GLY A 308 -10.59 -6.86 -28.59
N MET A 309 -9.33 -7.19 -28.30
CA MET A 309 -8.26 -6.20 -28.08
C MET A 309 -7.98 -5.39 -29.34
N ASN A 310 -7.89 -6.07 -30.49
CA ASN A 310 -7.65 -5.43 -31.79
C ASN A 310 -8.81 -4.50 -32.19
N ASP A 311 -10.05 -4.93 -32.03
CA ASP A 311 -11.22 -4.10 -32.30
C ASP A 311 -11.26 -2.83 -31.39
N ALA A 312 -10.85 -2.98 -30.13
CA ALA A 312 -10.79 -1.87 -29.19
C ALA A 312 -9.73 -0.84 -29.56
N ILE A 313 -8.52 -1.28 -29.94
CA ILE A 313 -7.41 -0.37 -30.30
C ILE A 313 -7.65 0.29 -31.65
N THR A 314 -8.21 -0.44 -32.62
CA THR A 314 -8.55 0.08 -33.94
C THR A 314 -9.58 1.20 -33.86
N LYS A 315 -10.57 1.10 -32.98
CA LYS A 315 -11.53 2.19 -32.69
C LYS A 315 -10.86 3.45 -32.16
N MET A 316 -9.69 3.34 -31.56
CA MET A 316 -8.89 4.50 -31.11
C MET A 316 -7.95 5.03 -32.18
N GLY A 317 -7.95 4.44 -33.38
CA GLY A 317 -7.13 4.88 -34.52
C GLY A 317 -5.70 4.34 -34.54
N TYR A 318 -5.41 3.30 -33.79
CA TYR A 318 -4.09 2.67 -33.72
C TYR A 318 -4.12 1.21 -34.19
N SER A 319 -2.96 0.65 -34.50
CA SER A 319 -2.79 -0.72 -34.93
C SER A 319 -1.78 -1.45 -34.06
N VAL A 320 -1.99 -2.73 -33.82
CA VAL A 320 -1.15 -3.58 -32.97
C VAL A 320 -0.92 -4.92 -33.68
N SER A 321 0.29 -5.42 -33.61
CA SER A 321 0.64 -6.78 -34.02
C SER A 321 0.54 -7.71 -32.81
N PHE A 322 -0.11 -8.87 -33.01
CA PHE A 322 -0.33 -9.87 -31.97
C PHE A 322 0.31 -11.20 -32.33
N GLY A 323 0.86 -11.87 -31.33
CA GLY A 323 1.24 -13.27 -31.40
C GLY A 323 0.93 -13.96 -30.11
N TYR A 324 0.72 -15.26 -30.08
CA TYR A 324 0.50 -15.99 -28.85
C TYR A 324 1.10 -17.39 -28.87
N ALA A 325 1.36 -17.91 -27.68
CA ALA A 325 1.78 -19.29 -27.47
C ALA A 325 0.91 -19.93 -26.39
N MET A 326 0.35 -21.11 -26.69
CA MET A 326 -0.28 -21.95 -25.68
C MET A 326 0.78 -22.50 -24.74
N ASN A 327 0.49 -22.52 -23.45
CA ASN A 327 1.38 -23.15 -22.48
C ASN A 327 1.23 -24.66 -22.59
N ASP A 328 2.27 -25.29 -23.06
CA ASP A 328 2.48 -26.74 -22.99
C ASP A 328 3.48 -26.99 -21.82
N ASP A 329 3.25 -28.00 -21.01
CA ASP A 329 4.11 -28.37 -19.88
C ASP A 329 5.56 -28.65 -20.30
N THR A 330 5.78 -28.97 -21.61
CA THR A 330 7.10 -29.24 -22.19
C THR A 330 7.91 -27.96 -22.43
N TYR A 331 7.27 -26.81 -22.64
CA TYR A 331 7.95 -25.54 -22.89
C TYR A 331 8.58 -24.93 -21.66
N SER A 332 9.82 -24.45 -21.81
CA SER A 332 10.40 -23.52 -20.82
C SER A 332 9.72 -22.15 -20.89
N ILE A 333 9.93 -21.31 -19.88
CA ILE A 333 9.45 -19.92 -19.92
C ILE A 333 10.03 -19.16 -21.10
N ASP A 334 11.31 -19.38 -21.38
CA ASP A 334 12.01 -18.73 -22.48
C ASP A 334 11.49 -19.18 -23.85
N ASP A 335 11.09 -20.45 -23.98
CA ASP A 335 10.49 -20.96 -25.23
C ASP A 335 9.11 -20.35 -25.45
N LEU A 336 8.27 -20.26 -24.43
CA LEU A 336 6.95 -19.61 -24.52
C LEU A 336 7.06 -18.15 -24.96
N ILE A 337 8.01 -17.39 -24.37
CA ILE A 337 8.25 -16.00 -24.74
C ILE A 337 8.71 -15.94 -26.21
N LYS A 338 9.72 -16.72 -26.59
CA LYS A 338 10.24 -16.75 -27.99
C LYS A 338 9.15 -17.11 -28.98
N TYR A 339 8.28 -18.07 -28.66
CA TYR A 339 7.21 -18.51 -29.57
C TYR A 339 6.15 -17.41 -29.75
N ALA A 340 5.68 -16.81 -28.69
CA ALA A 340 4.71 -15.70 -28.74
C ALA A 340 5.28 -14.50 -29.51
N ASP A 341 6.54 -14.13 -29.25
CA ASP A 341 7.23 -13.03 -29.92
C ASP A 341 7.44 -13.33 -31.40
N PHE A 342 7.78 -14.59 -31.78
CA PHE A 342 7.95 -15.00 -33.17
C PHE A 342 6.64 -14.87 -33.95
N GLU A 343 5.52 -15.33 -33.39
CA GLU A 343 4.20 -15.18 -34.01
C GLU A 343 3.79 -13.70 -34.14
N MET A 344 4.05 -12.89 -33.13
CA MET A 344 3.81 -11.44 -33.17
C MET A 344 4.67 -10.77 -34.28
N TYR A 345 5.94 -11.17 -34.40
CA TYR A 345 6.81 -10.62 -35.44
C TYR A 345 6.37 -10.97 -36.87
N LYS A 346 5.75 -12.15 -37.10
CA LYS A 346 5.13 -12.49 -38.40
C LYS A 346 4.01 -11.50 -38.75
N THR A 347 3.07 -11.28 -37.81
CA THR A 347 1.97 -10.33 -38.03
C THR A 347 2.47 -8.89 -38.20
N LYS A 348 3.55 -8.52 -37.49
CA LYS A 348 4.20 -7.21 -37.64
C LYS A 348 4.78 -7.04 -39.05
N LYS A 349 5.46 -8.08 -39.61
CA LYS A 349 5.98 -8.06 -40.97
C LYS A 349 4.88 -7.93 -42.02
N GLU A 350 3.76 -8.62 -41.84
CA GLU A 350 2.60 -8.54 -42.75
C GLU A 350 2.04 -7.11 -42.75
N TYR A 351 1.83 -6.52 -41.59
CA TYR A 351 1.38 -5.13 -41.47
C TYR A 351 2.27 -4.14 -42.20
N TYR A 352 3.59 -4.23 -42.05
CA TYR A 352 4.53 -3.33 -42.73
C TYR A 352 4.59 -3.54 -44.23
N LYS A 353 4.46 -4.77 -44.73
CA LYS A 353 4.36 -5.07 -46.19
C LYS A 353 3.11 -4.42 -46.79
N GLU A 354 1.95 -4.56 -46.14
CA GLU A 354 0.69 -3.97 -46.61
C GLU A 354 0.72 -2.45 -46.66
N HIS A 355 1.52 -1.80 -45.80
CA HIS A 355 1.65 -0.36 -45.73
C HIS A 355 2.89 0.20 -46.46
N ASN A 356 3.59 -0.59 -47.28
CA ASN A 356 4.81 -0.23 -48.01
C ASN A 356 5.87 0.44 -47.10
N ARG A 357 6.13 -0.09 -45.92
CA ARG A 357 7.07 0.45 -44.93
C ARG A 357 8.08 -0.61 -44.53
N GLU A 358 9.28 -0.19 -44.14
CA GLU A 358 10.29 -1.10 -43.57
C GLU A 358 9.96 -1.42 -42.10
N VAL A 359 10.26 -2.66 -41.69
CA VAL A 359 10.17 -3.09 -40.27
C VAL A 359 11.39 -2.52 -39.56
N PHE A 360 11.21 -1.63 -38.61
CA PHE A 360 12.27 -1.07 -37.79
C PHE A 360 12.44 -1.86 -36.50
#